data_a30d5ae6dfbc8a6a1e45bd8f10d2b767
#
_entry.id   a30d5ae6dfbc8a6a1e45bd8f10d2b767
#
_cell.length_a   1.000
_cell.length_b   1.000
_cell.length_c   1.000
_cell.angle_alpha   90.00
_cell.angle_beta   90.00
_cell.angle_gamma   90.00
#
_symmetry.space_group_name_H-M   'P 1'
#
loop_
_entity.id
_entity.type
_entity.pdbx_description
1 polymer ?
#
loop_
_entity_poly.entity_id
_entity_poly.type
_entity_poly.pdbx_seq_one_letter_code
_entity_poly.pdbx_strand_id
1 'polypeptide(L)'
;MTIGDYMRRRWPKDWPLQAIPPVAWADQRPTYRDAQPAIINAALDRSQRRPTGNWYAFAASRDVRAGRPFGTRVAGVELVAWRDQHAQLRVGPRSCPHLGADLATAVVQRGTLVCRWHGLCLNGDADEFGWKSLPSHDDGVLAWVRLDSVGGEAPLDQPVIPARPAGDTLDAVTRLVGACEPADIIANRLDPWHGAWYHPYSFTRLEVLTNPTADEDRFLVAVTFRVGRVGVPTVAEFTSPEARTIVMRIVDGEGAGSIVETHATPIGLGPDGHPRTTVIEAVIAHSERTGFRRVRHAAPLISGLMRVAASRLWRDDLAYAERRYHLRASTK
;
A
#
# COMPACT_ATOMS: atom_id res chain seq x y z
N MET A 1 4.03 23.75 -36.44
CA MET A 1 4.16 22.31 -36.11
C MET A 1 4.62 22.24 -34.66
N THR A 2 3.76 21.77 -33.74
CA THR A 2 4.12 21.68 -32.33
C THR A 2 5.04 20.49 -32.08
N ILE A 3 5.81 20.51 -30.99
CA ILE A 3 6.62 19.34 -30.55
C ILE A 3 5.73 18.08 -30.44
N GLY A 4 4.47 18.24 -30.03
CA GLY A 4 3.49 17.15 -29.96
C GLY A 4 3.13 16.55 -31.33
N ASP A 5 3.05 17.38 -32.40
CA ASP A 5 2.78 16.90 -33.74
C ASP A 5 4.00 16.19 -34.35
N TYR A 6 5.19 16.69 -34.04
CA TYR A 6 6.45 16.07 -34.44
C TYR A 6 6.64 14.70 -33.77
N MET A 7 6.35 14.59 -32.47
CA MET A 7 6.44 13.35 -31.74
C MET A 7 5.39 12.33 -32.19
N ARG A 8 4.13 12.74 -32.42
CA ARG A 8 3.07 11.85 -32.94
C ARG A 8 3.41 11.26 -34.31
N ARG A 9 4.11 11.97 -35.18
CA ARG A 9 4.49 11.48 -36.53
C ARG A 9 5.65 10.49 -36.51
N ARG A 10 6.54 10.57 -35.51
CA ARG A 10 7.74 9.71 -35.36
C ARG A 10 7.56 8.56 -34.38
N TRP A 11 6.47 8.57 -33.61
CA TRP A 11 6.22 7.53 -32.60
C TRP A 11 5.71 6.27 -33.29
N PRO A 12 6.32 5.08 -33.02
CA PRO A 12 5.76 3.81 -33.48
C PRO A 12 4.31 3.67 -33.07
N LYS A 13 3.44 3.13 -33.94
CA LYS A 13 2.00 2.99 -33.64
C LYS A 13 1.71 2.13 -32.41
N ASP A 14 2.64 1.28 -32.06
CA ASP A 14 2.62 0.36 -30.90
C ASP A 14 3.30 0.93 -29.66
N TRP A 15 3.81 2.17 -29.71
CA TRP A 15 4.47 2.78 -28.56
C TRP A 15 3.46 3.28 -27.53
N PRO A 16 3.56 2.87 -26.23
CA PRO A 16 2.55 3.17 -25.23
C PRO A 16 2.51 4.64 -24.79
N LEU A 17 3.60 5.37 -25.02
CA LEU A 17 3.74 6.74 -24.54
C LEU A 17 3.06 7.74 -25.48
N GLN A 18 2.23 8.62 -24.92
CA GLN A 18 1.58 9.71 -25.64
C GLN A 18 2.14 11.06 -25.16
N ALA A 19 2.33 12.00 -26.09
CA ALA A 19 2.63 13.37 -25.75
C ALA A 19 1.40 14.02 -25.12
N ILE A 20 1.54 14.56 -23.91
CA ILE A 20 0.51 15.27 -23.20
C ILE A 20 0.81 16.77 -23.30
N PRO A 21 -0.05 17.59 -23.90
CA PRO A 21 0.13 19.03 -23.88
C PRO A 21 0.07 19.52 -22.43
N PRO A 22 0.81 20.57 -22.08
CA PRO A 22 0.63 21.24 -20.81
C PRO A 22 -0.81 21.81 -20.77
N VAL A 23 -1.55 21.42 -19.76
CA VAL A 23 -2.88 21.96 -19.44
C VAL A 23 -2.73 22.69 -18.12
N ALA A 24 -3.16 23.93 -18.06
CA ALA A 24 -3.22 24.62 -16.79
C ALA A 24 -4.22 23.91 -15.88
N TRP A 25 -3.96 23.87 -14.60
CA TRP A 25 -4.84 23.21 -13.63
C TRP A 25 -6.29 23.74 -13.70
N ALA A 26 -6.45 25.04 -13.90
CA ALA A 26 -7.75 25.70 -14.03
C ALA A 26 -8.54 25.33 -15.28
N ASP A 27 -7.85 24.80 -16.31
CA ASP A 27 -8.48 24.40 -17.58
C ASP A 27 -8.98 22.95 -17.57
N GLN A 28 -8.79 22.21 -16.47
CA GLN A 28 -9.31 20.88 -16.32
C GLN A 28 -10.82 20.92 -16.01
N ARG A 29 -11.57 19.92 -16.48
CA ARG A 29 -12.97 19.75 -16.10
C ARG A 29 -13.07 19.41 -14.61
N PRO A 30 -13.79 20.19 -13.79
CA PRO A 30 -14.03 19.88 -12.39
C PRO A 30 -14.79 18.56 -12.23
N THR A 31 -14.40 17.74 -11.25
CA THR A 31 -14.98 16.40 -11.02
C THR A 31 -15.99 16.35 -9.88
N TYR A 32 -16.24 17.46 -9.17
CA TYR A 32 -17.10 17.49 -7.97
C TYR A 32 -18.55 17.05 -8.20
N ARG A 33 -19.07 17.16 -9.43
CA ARG A 33 -20.43 16.71 -9.77
C ARG A 33 -20.53 15.21 -9.89
N ASP A 34 -19.44 14.57 -10.32
CA ASP A 34 -19.35 13.12 -10.51
C ASP A 34 -18.90 12.42 -9.22
N ALA A 35 -18.06 13.07 -8.41
CA ALA A 35 -17.57 12.62 -7.11
C ALA A 35 -18.63 12.74 -6.00
N GLN A 36 -19.71 11.97 -6.12
CA GLN A 36 -20.81 12.04 -5.18
C GLN A 36 -20.48 11.33 -3.87
N PRO A 37 -20.58 12.01 -2.71
CA PRO A 37 -20.28 11.41 -1.41
C PRO A 37 -21.08 10.14 -1.12
N ALA A 38 -22.31 10.03 -1.64
CA ALA A 38 -23.13 8.84 -1.47
C ALA A 38 -22.52 7.58 -2.10
N ILE A 39 -21.90 7.71 -3.30
CA ILE A 39 -21.23 6.59 -3.99
C ILE A 39 -20.01 6.15 -3.18
N ILE A 40 -19.17 7.11 -2.77
CA ILE A 40 -17.94 6.85 -2.02
C ILE A 40 -18.26 6.21 -0.66
N ASN A 41 -19.23 6.75 0.08
CA ASN A 41 -19.63 6.20 1.38
C ASN A 41 -20.25 4.81 1.25
N ALA A 42 -21.10 4.57 0.24
CA ALA A 42 -21.66 3.24 0.02
C ALA A 42 -20.59 2.19 -0.32
N ALA A 43 -19.58 2.55 -1.12
CA ALA A 43 -18.43 1.70 -1.41
C ALA A 43 -17.59 1.45 -0.14
N LEU A 44 -17.35 2.49 0.67
CA LEU A 44 -16.67 2.37 1.95
C LEU A 44 -17.42 1.43 2.90
N ASP A 45 -18.73 1.61 3.08
CA ASP A 45 -19.55 0.78 3.97
C ASP A 45 -19.52 -0.70 3.56
N ARG A 46 -19.47 -0.98 2.25
CA ARG A 46 -19.31 -2.35 1.75
C ARG A 46 -17.92 -2.89 2.05
N SER A 47 -16.88 -2.10 1.83
CA SER A 47 -15.49 -2.49 2.11
C SER A 47 -15.29 -2.83 3.59
N GLN A 48 -15.84 -2.00 4.49
CA GLN A 48 -15.67 -2.17 5.94
C GLN A 48 -16.36 -3.41 6.51
N ARG A 49 -17.25 -4.06 5.76
CA ARG A 49 -17.88 -5.34 6.14
C ARG A 49 -17.09 -6.58 5.74
N ARG A 50 -16.03 -6.42 4.98
CA ARG A 50 -15.19 -7.52 4.51
C ARG A 50 -14.20 -7.94 5.58
N PRO A 51 -14.10 -9.25 5.88
CA PRO A 51 -13.21 -9.73 6.92
C PRO A 51 -11.73 -9.51 6.53
N THR A 52 -10.93 -9.17 7.51
CA THR A 52 -9.48 -9.06 7.41
C THR A 52 -8.79 -10.30 7.96
N GLY A 53 -9.51 -11.12 8.73
CA GLY A 53 -8.96 -12.28 9.44
C GLY A 53 -7.89 -11.92 10.45
N ASN A 54 -7.93 -10.69 10.99
CA ASN A 54 -6.94 -10.13 11.94
C ASN A 54 -5.52 -9.97 11.36
N TRP A 55 -5.35 -10.05 10.03
CA TRP A 55 -4.05 -9.86 9.38
C TRP A 55 -3.77 -8.38 9.09
N TYR A 56 -2.52 -7.98 9.30
CA TYR A 56 -2.02 -6.63 9.06
C TYR A 56 -0.71 -6.68 8.29
N ALA A 57 -0.65 -6.04 7.13
CA ALA A 57 0.62 -5.71 6.49
C ALA A 57 1.33 -4.67 7.37
N PHE A 58 2.63 -4.83 7.66
CA PHE A 58 3.34 -3.89 8.53
C PHE A 58 4.63 -3.31 7.92
N ALA A 59 5.20 -3.96 6.93
CA ALA A 59 6.43 -3.54 6.28
C ALA A 59 6.57 -4.11 4.87
N ALA A 60 7.49 -3.58 4.07
CA ALA A 60 8.01 -4.33 2.94
C ALA A 60 8.79 -5.55 3.43
N SER A 61 8.64 -6.70 2.78
CA SER A 61 9.38 -7.92 3.13
C SER A 61 10.88 -7.68 3.25
N ARG A 62 11.47 -6.92 2.32
CA ARG A 62 12.90 -6.55 2.29
C ARG A 62 13.36 -5.64 3.42
N ASP A 63 12.45 -4.97 4.14
CA ASP A 63 12.81 -4.10 5.28
C ASP A 63 13.12 -4.92 6.52
N VAL A 64 12.54 -6.13 6.64
CA VAL A 64 12.90 -7.11 7.66
C VAL A 64 14.11 -7.89 7.19
N ARG A 65 15.30 -7.43 7.56
CA ARG A 65 16.58 -7.95 7.04
C ARG A 65 17.12 -9.06 7.93
N ALA A 66 17.84 -10.01 7.32
CA ALA A 66 18.62 -10.98 8.07
C ALA A 66 19.66 -10.29 8.97
N GLY A 67 19.88 -10.85 10.14
CA GLY A 67 20.86 -10.36 11.12
C GLY A 67 20.46 -9.08 11.89
N ARG A 68 19.25 -8.51 11.64
CA ARG A 68 18.79 -7.30 12.33
C ARG A 68 17.33 -7.42 12.75
N PRO A 69 16.98 -7.05 14.00
CA PRO A 69 15.60 -6.93 14.40
C PRO A 69 14.96 -5.69 13.75
N PHE A 70 13.66 -5.77 13.49
CA PHE A 70 12.83 -4.70 12.98
C PHE A 70 11.72 -4.41 13.99
N GLY A 71 11.78 -3.29 14.68
CA GLY A 71 10.74 -2.85 15.60
C GLY A 71 9.60 -2.13 14.87
N THR A 72 8.36 -2.44 15.23
CA THR A 72 7.17 -1.77 14.70
C THR A 72 6.06 -1.73 15.75
N ARG A 73 4.97 -1.02 15.39
CA ARG A 73 3.72 -1.04 16.17
C ARG A 73 2.56 -1.26 15.19
N VAL A 74 1.64 -2.14 15.55
CA VAL A 74 0.44 -2.47 14.76
C VAL A 74 -0.74 -2.55 15.71
N ALA A 75 -1.81 -1.84 15.41
CA ALA A 75 -3.03 -1.79 16.23
C ALA A 75 -2.76 -1.54 17.73
N GLY A 76 -1.78 -0.69 18.04
CA GLY A 76 -1.34 -0.39 19.41
C GLY A 76 -0.37 -1.40 20.02
N VAL A 77 -0.18 -2.58 19.39
CA VAL A 77 0.72 -3.63 19.87
C VAL A 77 2.15 -3.37 19.40
N GLU A 78 3.10 -3.36 20.32
CA GLU A 78 4.53 -3.24 20.00
C GLU A 78 5.10 -4.60 19.60
N LEU A 79 5.74 -4.64 18.44
CA LEU A 79 6.21 -5.85 17.78
C LEU A 79 7.69 -5.74 17.41
N VAL A 80 8.36 -6.90 17.41
CA VAL A 80 9.66 -7.10 16.80
C VAL A 80 9.55 -8.18 15.73
N ALA A 81 10.12 -7.90 14.55
CA ALA A 81 10.21 -8.86 13.46
C ALA A 81 11.70 -9.15 13.15
N TRP A 82 12.00 -10.37 12.75
CA TRP A 82 13.35 -10.78 12.31
C TRP A 82 13.27 -11.93 11.29
N ARG A 83 14.40 -12.26 10.71
CA ARG A 83 14.58 -13.46 9.88
C ARG A 83 15.27 -14.55 10.70
N ASP A 84 14.68 -15.75 10.71
CA ASP A 84 15.31 -16.92 11.32
C ASP A 84 16.45 -17.48 10.44
N GLN A 85 17.05 -18.59 10.85
CA GLN A 85 18.16 -19.23 10.12
C GLN A 85 17.79 -19.73 8.72
N HIS A 86 16.50 -19.91 8.45
CA HIS A 86 15.97 -20.29 7.13
C HIS A 86 15.45 -19.10 6.35
N ALA A 87 15.78 -17.86 6.78
CA ALA A 87 15.29 -16.61 6.24
C ALA A 87 13.77 -16.44 6.35
N GLN A 88 13.08 -17.25 7.15
CA GLN A 88 11.64 -17.13 7.38
C GLN A 88 11.35 -15.94 8.28
N LEU A 89 10.27 -15.23 7.99
CA LEU A 89 9.79 -14.13 8.82
C LEU A 89 9.29 -14.66 10.16
N ARG A 90 9.77 -14.06 11.24
CA ARG A 90 9.28 -14.25 12.60
C ARG A 90 8.83 -12.90 13.15
N VAL A 91 7.71 -12.89 13.86
CA VAL A 91 7.19 -11.69 14.51
C VAL A 91 6.75 -12.07 15.92
N GLY A 92 7.05 -11.22 16.88
CA GLY A 92 6.65 -11.47 18.26
C GLY A 92 6.50 -10.18 19.06
N PRO A 93 6.05 -10.26 20.34
CA PRO A 93 6.01 -9.13 21.24
C PRO A 93 7.38 -8.46 21.35
N ARG A 94 7.41 -7.11 21.34
CA ARG A 94 8.65 -6.34 21.40
C ARG A 94 9.30 -6.30 22.78
N SER A 95 8.53 -6.56 23.81
CA SER A 95 9.03 -6.61 25.18
C SER A 95 9.67 -7.97 25.49
N CYS A 96 10.88 -7.96 25.98
CA CYS A 96 11.55 -9.16 26.48
C CYS A 96 10.80 -9.72 27.68
N PRO A 97 10.45 -11.01 27.72
CA PRO A 97 9.64 -11.59 28.79
C PRO A 97 10.35 -11.63 30.13
N HIS A 98 11.68 -11.56 30.17
CA HIS A 98 12.44 -11.57 31.41
C HIS A 98 12.23 -10.29 32.23
N LEU A 99 12.66 -9.12 31.74
CA LEU A 99 12.56 -7.83 32.44
C LEU A 99 12.15 -6.67 31.49
N GLY A 100 11.46 -6.93 30.40
CA GLY A 100 10.89 -5.91 29.56
C GLY A 100 11.85 -5.15 28.62
N ALA A 101 13.07 -5.64 28.40
CA ALA A 101 14.00 -5.00 27.46
C ALA A 101 13.38 -4.86 26.07
N ASP A 102 13.67 -3.75 25.38
CA ASP A 102 13.23 -3.52 24.00
C ASP A 102 13.95 -4.45 23.02
N LEU A 103 13.26 -5.48 22.53
CA LEU A 103 13.79 -6.46 21.57
C LEU A 103 14.03 -5.87 20.16
N ALA A 104 13.54 -4.67 19.85
CA ALA A 104 13.93 -3.97 18.63
C ALA A 104 15.42 -3.55 18.65
N THR A 105 16.02 -3.50 19.83
CA THR A 105 17.46 -3.25 20.01
C THR A 105 18.29 -4.53 20.20
N ALA A 106 17.65 -5.70 20.18
CA ALA A 106 18.28 -7.02 20.32
C ALA A 106 19.31 -7.29 19.20
N VAL A 107 19.97 -8.43 19.29
CA VAL A 107 20.86 -8.93 18.23
C VAL A 107 20.21 -10.17 17.60
N VAL A 108 20.27 -10.29 16.29
CA VAL A 108 19.90 -11.53 15.61
C VAL A 108 21.18 -12.32 15.32
N GLN A 109 21.36 -13.44 16.00
CA GLN A 109 22.53 -14.30 15.84
C GLN A 109 22.10 -15.69 15.35
N ARG A 110 22.55 -16.07 14.16
CA ARG A 110 22.18 -17.35 13.52
C ARG A 110 20.68 -17.58 13.48
N GLY A 111 19.92 -16.51 13.19
CA GLY A 111 18.46 -16.56 13.13
C GLY A 111 17.71 -16.49 14.47
N THR A 112 18.44 -16.49 15.60
CA THR A 112 17.86 -16.36 16.94
C THR A 112 17.92 -14.92 17.41
N LEU A 113 16.82 -14.41 17.96
CA LEU A 113 16.75 -13.08 18.57
C LEU A 113 17.33 -13.15 19.99
N VAL A 114 18.40 -12.41 20.27
CA VAL A 114 19.11 -12.44 21.53
C VAL A 114 18.96 -11.10 22.25
N CYS A 115 18.31 -11.13 23.42
CA CYS A 115 18.11 -9.94 24.25
C CYS A 115 19.46 -9.37 24.73
N ARG A 116 19.66 -8.06 24.58
CA ARG A 116 20.94 -7.42 24.94
C ARG A 116 21.17 -7.29 26.44
N TRP A 117 20.10 -7.33 27.26
CA TRP A 117 20.28 -7.13 28.70
C TRP A 117 20.89 -8.35 29.37
N HIS A 118 20.38 -9.55 29.10
CA HIS A 118 20.81 -10.75 29.81
C HIS A 118 21.04 -11.97 28.93
N GLY A 119 21.05 -11.79 27.59
CA GLY A 119 21.37 -12.88 26.67
C GLY A 119 20.25 -13.89 26.46
N LEU A 120 19.00 -13.60 26.91
CA LEU A 120 17.87 -14.50 26.63
C LEU A 120 17.71 -14.70 25.13
N CYS A 121 17.70 -15.97 24.72
CA CYS A 121 17.58 -16.40 23.33
C CYS A 121 16.13 -16.72 23.00
N LEU A 122 15.57 -16.08 21.97
CA LEU A 122 14.19 -16.23 21.52
C LEU A 122 14.21 -16.73 20.07
N ASN A 123 13.85 -17.98 19.85
CA ASN A 123 13.83 -18.60 18.52
C ASN A 123 12.45 -18.55 17.84
N GLY A 124 11.43 -18.09 18.55
CA GLY A 124 10.06 -18.00 18.08
C GLY A 124 9.14 -19.10 18.58
N ASP A 125 9.69 -20.17 19.17
CA ASP A 125 8.92 -21.19 19.88
C ASP A 125 8.61 -20.69 21.29
N ALA A 126 7.61 -21.30 21.95
CA ALA A 126 7.29 -20.94 23.33
C ALA A 126 8.49 -21.21 24.24
N ASP A 127 8.92 -20.20 25.00
CA ASP A 127 9.99 -20.29 25.97
C ASP A 127 9.47 -20.54 27.40
N GLU A 128 10.37 -20.65 28.38
CA GLU A 128 10.04 -20.84 29.80
C GLU A 128 9.21 -19.69 30.39
N PHE A 129 9.21 -18.51 29.76
CA PHE A 129 8.43 -17.34 30.15
C PHE A 129 7.10 -17.24 29.40
N GLY A 130 6.76 -18.21 28.54
CA GLY A 130 5.55 -18.20 27.72
C GLY A 130 5.60 -17.24 26.51
N TRP A 131 6.76 -16.62 26.23
CA TRP A 131 6.93 -15.79 25.04
C TRP A 131 6.98 -16.68 23.78
N LYS A 132 6.21 -16.32 22.78
CA LYS A 132 6.17 -17.03 21.48
C LYS A 132 5.96 -16.06 20.33
N SER A 133 6.39 -16.47 19.15
CA SER A 133 6.09 -15.73 17.92
C SER A 133 4.58 -15.75 17.62
N LEU A 134 4.15 -14.70 16.97
CA LEU A 134 2.80 -14.54 16.45
C LEU A 134 2.69 -15.13 15.04
N PRO A 135 1.50 -15.54 14.61
CA PRO A 135 1.31 -15.94 13.21
C PRO A 135 1.78 -14.82 12.29
N SER A 136 2.67 -15.15 11.38
CA SER A 136 3.26 -14.21 10.44
C SER A 136 3.33 -14.81 9.05
N HIS A 137 3.28 -13.97 8.04
CA HIS A 137 3.33 -14.36 6.64
C HIS A 137 4.23 -13.41 5.86
N ASP A 138 5.00 -13.95 4.94
CA ASP A 138 5.83 -13.20 4.01
C ASP A 138 5.45 -13.59 2.58
N ASP A 139 4.90 -12.66 1.85
CA ASP A 139 4.48 -12.89 0.47
C ASP A 139 5.54 -12.49 -0.57
N GLY A 140 6.75 -12.18 -0.11
CA GLY A 140 7.89 -11.73 -0.92
C GLY A 140 7.88 -10.22 -1.20
N VAL A 141 6.75 -9.53 -1.09
CA VAL A 141 6.61 -8.08 -1.25
C VAL A 141 6.36 -7.41 0.10
N LEU A 142 5.43 -7.96 0.86
CA LEU A 142 4.99 -7.46 2.17
C LEU A 142 5.22 -8.48 3.27
N ALA A 143 5.45 -7.96 4.47
CA ALA A 143 5.50 -8.71 5.71
C ALA A 143 4.20 -8.48 6.49
N TRP A 144 3.59 -9.56 6.98
CA TRP A 144 2.30 -9.61 7.63
C TRP A 144 2.37 -10.22 9.02
N VAL A 145 1.48 -9.77 9.89
CA VAL A 145 1.27 -10.35 11.22
C VAL A 145 -0.22 -10.49 11.49
N ARG A 146 -0.62 -11.58 12.16
CA ARG A 146 -1.99 -11.76 12.64
C ARG A 146 -2.06 -11.44 14.13
N LEU A 147 -3.00 -10.58 14.50
CA LEU A 147 -3.18 -10.10 15.87
C LEU A 147 -4.60 -10.41 16.36
N ASP A 148 -4.83 -11.66 16.76
CA ASP A 148 -6.15 -12.13 17.21
C ASP A 148 -6.62 -11.44 18.49
N SER A 149 -5.68 -10.97 19.32
CA SER A 149 -5.98 -10.27 20.58
C SER A 149 -6.62 -8.89 20.42
N VAL A 150 -6.45 -8.26 19.24
CA VAL A 150 -6.94 -6.90 18.96
C VAL A 150 -7.82 -6.82 17.71
N GLY A 151 -7.80 -7.84 16.87
CA GLY A 151 -8.52 -7.83 15.60
C GLY A 151 -10.04 -7.90 15.73
N GLY A 152 -10.54 -8.66 16.70
CA GLY A 152 -11.97 -8.76 16.98
C GLY A 152 -12.80 -9.56 15.97
N GLU A 153 -12.15 -10.22 15.00
CA GLU A 153 -12.76 -11.04 13.96
C GLU A 153 -12.41 -12.52 14.12
N ALA A 154 -13.13 -13.38 13.40
CA ALA A 154 -12.69 -14.77 13.21
C ALA A 154 -11.36 -14.78 12.43
N PRO A 155 -10.31 -15.43 12.94
CA PRO A 155 -9.02 -15.44 12.27
C PRO A 155 -9.08 -16.24 10.96
N LEU A 156 -8.40 -15.71 9.94
CA LEU A 156 -8.11 -16.46 8.71
C LEU A 156 -6.71 -17.09 8.81
N ASP A 157 -6.51 -18.24 8.18
CA ASP A 157 -5.21 -18.92 8.18
C ASP A 157 -4.14 -18.13 7.42
N GLN A 158 -4.54 -17.39 6.39
CA GLN A 158 -3.66 -16.58 5.55
C GLN A 158 -4.23 -15.17 5.39
N PRO A 159 -3.40 -14.14 5.16
CA PRO A 159 -3.87 -12.82 4.81
C PRO A 159 -4.61 -12.82 3.46
N VAL A 160 -5.52 -11.89 3.29
CA VAL A 160 -6.22 -11.68 2.01
C VAL A 160 -5.27 -10.93 1.07
N ILE A 161 -4.54 -11.68 0.24
CA ILE A 161 -3.59 -11.13 -0.72
C ILE A 161 -4.24 -11.14 -2.11
N PRO A 162 -4.29 -9.99 -2.81
CA PRO A 162 -4.82 -9.95 -4.17
C PRO A 162 -3.92 -10.73 -5.13
N ALA A 163 -4.52 -11.32 -6.16
CA ALA A 163 -3.74 -11.99 -7.20
C ALA A 163 -2.78 -11.00 -7.87
N ARG A 164 -1.49 -11.28 -7.83
CA ARG A 164 -0.43 -10.48 -8.44
C ARG A 164 -0.06 -11.01 -9.81
N PRO A 165 0.54 -10.19 -10.70
CA PRO A 165 0.96 -10.66 -12.01
C PRO A 165 1.99 -11.79 -11.86
N ALA A 166 1.83 -12.82 -12.70
CA ALA A 166 2.82 -13.89 -12.82
C ALA A 166 4.01 -13.43 -13.67
N GLY A 167 5.19 -13.97 -13.41
CA GLY A 167 6.39 -13.70 -14.21
C GLY A 167 7.21 -12.52 -13.73
N ASP A 168 7.81 -11.80 -14.67
CA ASP A 168 8.73 -10.70 -14.35
C ASP A 168 8.00 -9.47 -13.83
N THR A 169 8.33 -9.04 -12.62
CA THR A 169 7.77 -7.85 -11.97
C THR A 169 8.87 -6.94 -11.43
N LEU A 170 8.51 -5.67 -11.25
CA LEU A 170 9.26 -4.69 -10.46
C LEU A 170 8.37 -4.20 -9.33
N ASP A 171 8.82 -4.35 -8.09
CA ASP A 171 8.08 -3.88 -6.94
C ASP A 171 8.71 -2.63 -6.30
N ALA A 172 7.86 -1.80 -5.76
CA ALA A 172 8.23 -0.67 -4.93
C ALA A 172 7.24 -0.52 -3.78
N VAL A 173 7.73 -0.57 -2.54
CA VAL A 173 6.89 -0.38 -1.36
C VAL A 173 7.24 0.94 -0.70
N THR A 174 6.21 1.72 -0.40
CA THR A 174 6.31 3.00 0.31
C THR A 174 5.50 2.95 1.60
N ARG A 175 5.94 3.69 2.63
CA ARG A 175 5.26 3.78 3.93
C ARG A 175 5.20 5.23 4.38
N LEU A 176 4.00 5.69 4.75
CA LEU A 176 3.78 7.00 5.35
C LEU A 176 2.79 6.86 6.50
N VAL A 177 2.84 7.78 7.45
CA VAL A 177 1.94 7.80 8.62
C VAL A 177 1.08 9.03 8.55
N GLY A 178 -0.24 8.85 8.70
CA GLY A 178 -1.22 9.92 8.80
C GLY A 178 -1.95 9.93 10.15
N ALA A 179 -2.45 11.11 10.53
CA ALA A 179 -3.29 11.32 11.71
C ALA A 179 -4.77 11.06 11.38
N CYS A 180 -5.11 9.82 11.11
CA CYS A 180 -6.44 9.39 10.70
C CYS A 180 -6.68 7.91 11.03
N GLU A 181 -7.91 7.46 10.88
CA GLU A 181 -8.27 6.05 10.97
C GLU A 181 -8.09 5.32 9.63
N PRO A 182 -7.94 3.98 9.62
CA PRO A 182 -7.81 3.21 8.37
C PRO A 182 -8.92 3.48 7.35
N ALA A 183 -10.15 3.62 7.80
CA ALA A 183 -11.30 3.89 6.94
C ALA A 183 -11.18 5.22 6.17
N ASP A 184 -10.43 6.21 6.67
CA ASP A 184 -10.23 7.48 5.98
C ASP A 184 -9.26 7.32 4.79
N ILE A 185 -8.25 6.44 4.92
CA ILE A 185 -7.37 6.05 3.82
C ILE A 185 -8.15 5.29 2.75
N ILE A 186 -8.98 4.33 3.18
CA ILE A 186 -9.81 3.54 2.26
C ILE A 186 -10.79 4.44 1.50
N ALA A 187 -11.43 5.40 2.21
CA ALA A 187 -12.33 6.36 1.57
C ALA A 187 -11.65 7.23 0.52
N ASN A 188 -10.41 7.68 0.76
CA ASN A 188 -9.64 8.41 -0.22
C ASN A 188 -9.41 7.58 -1.49
N ARG A 189 -9.05 6.31 -1.36
CA ARG A 189 -8.81 5.42 -2.50
C ARG A 189 -10.09 5.00 -3.23
N LEU A 190 -11.25 5.08 -2.57
CA LEU A 190 -12.58 4.86 -3.17
C LEU A 190 -13.16 6.13 -3.83
N ASP A 191 -12.40 7.20 -3.89
CA ASP A 191 -12.69 8.42 -4.64
C ASP A 191 -11.74 8.56 -5.83
N PRO A 192 -11.96 7.87 -6.96
CA PRO A 192 -11.06 8.00 -8.11
C PRO A 192 -11.12 9.39 -8.77
N TRP A 193 -12.21 10.13 -8.59
CA TRP A 193 -12.41 11.43 -9.25
C TRP A 193 -11.43 12.51 -8.83
N HIS A 194 -10.90 12.45 -7.58
CA HIS A 194 -9.91 13.43 -7.13
C HIS A 194 -8.56 13.26 -7.86
N GLY A 195 -8.27 12.05 -8.40
CA GLY A 195 -6.96 11.69 -8.91
C GLY A 195 -6.40 12.67 -9.93
N ALA A 196 -7.11 12.95 -11.04
CA ALA A 196 -6.61 13.88 -12.05
C ALA A 196 -6.70 15.35 -11.63
N TRP A 197 -7.68 15.71 -10.80
CA TRP A 197 -7.86 17.08 -10.34
C TRP A 197 -6.85 17.47 -9.26
N TYR A 198 -6.64 16.60 -8.29
CA TYR A 198 -5.77 16.86 -7.14
C TYR A 198 -4.29 16.53 -7.44
N HIS A 199 -4.04 15.55 -8.33
CA HIS A 199 -2.69 15.09 -8.70
C HIS A 199 -2.39 15.27 -10.20
N PRO A 200 -2.51 16.49 -10.76
CA PRO A 200 -2.33 16.72 -12.20
C PRO A 200 -0.91 16.43 -12.70
N TYR A 201 0.04 16.26 -11.79
CA TYR A 201 1.42 15.86 -12.08
C TYR A 201 1.58 14.36 -12.33
N SER A 202 0.62 13.54 -11.87
CA SER A 202 0.64 12.07 -11.99
C SER A 202 -0.47 11.52 -12.87
N PHE A 203 -1.63 12.19 -12.93
CA PHE A 203 -2.80 11.73 -13.68
C PHE A 203 -3.38 12.82 -14.57
N THR A 204 -3.99 12.39 -15.66
CA THR A 204 -4.77 13.25 -16.55
C THR A 204 -5.81 12.42 -17.30
N ARG A 205 -6.80 13.08 -17.90
CA ARG A 205 -7.87 12.43 -18.69
C ARG A 205 -8.54 11.29 -17.93
N LEU A 206 -8.86 11.52 -16.67
CA LEU A 206 -9.51 10.54 -15.82
C LEU A 206 -11.02 10.57 -16.08
N GLU A 207 -11.58 9.40 -16.32
CA GLU A 207 -13.02 9.16 -16.49
C GLU A 207 -13.41 7.88 -15.75
N VAL A 208 -14.40 7.96 -14.89
CA VAL A 208 -14.96 6.77 -14.23
C VAL A 208 -15.98 6.16 -15.16
N LEU A 209 -15.67 4.98 -15.70
CA LEU A 209 -16.48 4.25 -16.67
C LEU A 209 -17.62 3.50 -16.01
N THR A 210 -17.37 2.94 -14.81
CA THR A 210 -18.33 2.17 -14.02
C THR A 210 -18.19 2.48 -12.55
N ASN A 211 -19.31 2.73 -11.89
CA ASN A 211 -19.41 2.89 -10.44
C ASN A 211 -19.76 1.56 -9.78
N PRO A 212 -19.33 1.34 -8.53
CA PRO A 212 -19.73 0.15 -7.78
C PRO A 212 -21.23 0.04 -7.58
N THR A 213 -21.74 -1.17 -7.73
CA THR A 213 -23.12 -1.54 -7.45
C THR A 213 -23.16 -2.59 -6.34
N ALA A 214 -24.36 -3.06 -5.98
CA ALA A 214 -24.50 -4.17 -5.02
C ALA A 214 -23.95 -5.48 -5.59
N ASP A 215 -24.08 -5.67 -6.90
CA ASP A 215 -23.68 -6.91 -7.58
C ASP A 215 -22.22 -6.86 -8.06
N GLU A 216 -21.70 -5.67 -8.37
CA GLU A 216 -20.35 -5.48 -8.90
C GLU A 216 -19.64 -4.36 -8.13
N ASP A 217 -18.94 -4.73 -7.05
CA ASP A 217 -18.31 -3.78 -6.13
C ASP A 217 -16.91 -3.38 -6.60
N ARG A 218 -16.84 -2.71 -7.75
CA ARG A 218 -15.62 -2.16 -8.33
C ARG A 218 -15.85 -0.83 -9.04
N PHE A 219 -14.84 0.01 -9.06
CA PHE A 219 -14.75 1.11 -10.02
C PHE A 219 -13.95 0.65 -11.24
N LEU A 220 -14.39 1.03 -12.42
CA LEU A 220 -13.59 0.93 -13.65
C LEU A 220 -13.27 2.36 -14.12
N VAL A 221 -11.99 2.66 -14.30
CA VAL A 221 -11.51 4.03 -14.50
C VAL A 221 -10.55 4.07 -15.68
N ALA A 222 -10.89 4.84 -16.72
CA ALA A 222 -9.95 5.23 -17.75
C ALA A 222 -9.08 6.37 -17.21
N VAL A 223 -7.77 6.22 -17.25
CA VAL A 223 -6.84 7.23 -16.76
C VAL A 223 -5.53 7.22 -17.54
N THR A 224 -4.94 8.38 -17.73
CA THR A 224 -3.60 8.48 -18.29
C THR A 224 -2.61 8.77 -17.16
N PHE A 225 -1.73 7.82 -16.86
CA PHE A 225 -0.58 8.04 -15.98
C PHE A 225 0.39 8.99 -16.65
N ARG A 226 0.86 9.98 -15.91
CA ARG A 226 1.66 11.09 -16.45
C ARG A 226 3.05 11.17 -15.80
N VAL A 227 4.06 11.35 -16.64
CA VAL A 227 5.42 11.73 -16.23
C VAL A 227 5.83 12.93 -17.06
N GLY A 228 5.79 14.11 -16.47
CA GLY A 228 6.08 15.37 -17.17
C GLY A 228 5.12 15.62 -18.34
N ARG A 229 5.64 15.59 -19.58
CA ARG A 229 4.85 15.80 -20.81
C ARG A 229 4.51 14.51 -21.55
N VAL A 230 4.72 13.39 -20.91
CA VAL A 230 4.45 12.07 -21.49
C VAL A 230 3.45 11.34 -20.62
N GLY A 231 2.55 10.59 -21.22
CA GLY A 231 1.54 9.81 -20.49
C GLY A 231 1.30 8.45 -21.11
N VAL A 232 0.79 7.57 -20.28
CA VAL A 232 0.42 6.20 -20.61
C VAL A 232 -1.07 6.05 -20.33
N PRO A 233 -1.92 5.96 -21.37
CA PRO A 233 -3.34 5.68 -21.18
C PRO A 233 -3.53 4.23 -20.75
N THR A 234 -4.39 4.03 -19.77
CA THR A 234 -4.74 2.72 -19.21
C THR A 234 -6.18 2.69 -18.77
N VAL A 235 -6.71 1.49 -18.56
CA VAL A 235 -7.95 1.27 -17.80
C VAL A 235 -7.58 0.55 -16.51
N ALA A 236 -7.98 1.12 -15.40
CA ALA A 236 -7.72 0.59 -14.07
C ALA A 236 -9.01 0.18 -13.38
N GLU A 237 -8.97 -0.96 -12.71
CA GLU A 237 -10.03 -1.46 -11.83
C GLU A 237 -9.64 -1.21 -10.38
N PHE A 238 -10.57 -0.68 -9.57
CA PHE A 238 -10.38 -0.50 -8.13
C PHE A 238 -11.34 -1.41 -7.38
N THR A 239 -10.79 -2.23 -6.49
CA THR A 239 -11.52 -3.16 -5.64
C THR A 239 -11.03 -3.09 -4.19
N SER A 240 -11.87 -3.53 -3.25
CA SER A 240 -11.51 -3.68 -1.85
C SER A 240 -11.61 -5.14 -1.45
N PRO A 241 -10.54 -5.93 -1.44
CA PRO A 241 -10.59 -7.35 -1.09
C PRO A 241 -10.91 -7.58 0.41
N GLU A 242 -10.52 -6.65 1.28
CA GLU A 242 -10.80 -6.68 2.73
C GLU A 242 -10.90 -5.24 3.27
N ALA A 243 -11.29 -5.05 4.52
CA ALA A 243 -11.66 -3.75 5.08
C ALA A 243 -10.55 -2.69 5.08
N ARG A 244 -9.29 -3.10 5.07
CA ARG A 244 -8.12 -2.20 5.15
C ARG A 244 -7.27 -2.17 3.89
N THR A 245 -7.76 -2.77 2.79
CA THR A 245 -6.99 -2.85 1.54
C THR A 245 -7.81 -2.38 0.34
N ILE A 246 -7.21 -1.51 -0.46
CA ILE A 246 -7.68 -1.18 -1.81
C ILE A 246 -6.64 -1.66 -2.81
N VAL A 247 -7.14 -2.23 -3.88
CA VAL A 247 -6.36 -2.73 -5.01
C VAL A 247 -6.74 -1.95 -6.25
N MET A 248 -5.76 -1.34 -6.89
CA MET A 248 -5.87 -0.82 -8.24
C MET A 248 -5.13 -1.79 -9.17
N ARG A 249 -5.83 -2.34 -10.15
CA ARG A 249 -5.26 -3.21 -11.18
C ARG A 249 -5.39 -2.57 -12.55
N ILE A 250 -4.33 -2.54 -13.32
CA ILE A 250 -4.41 -2.16 -14.73
C ILE A 250 -4.98 -3.35 -15.50
N VAL A 251 -6.18 -3.18 -16.06
CA VAL A 251 -6.91 -4.23 -16.79
C VAL A 251 -6.79 -4.10 -18.30
N ASP A 252 -6.44 -2.89 -18.79
CA ASP A 252 -6.19 -2.65 -20.21
C ASP A 252 -5.17 -1.52 -20.41
N GLY A 253 -4.47 -1.56 -21.53
CA GLY A 253 -3.40 -0.64 -21.89
C GLY A 253 -2.01 -1.14 -21.50
N GLU A 254 -1.02 -0.25 -21.52
CA GLU A 254 0.36 -0.59 -21.16
C GLU A 254 0.47 -0.90 -19.68
N GLY A 255 1.16 -1.99 -19.37
CA GLY A 255 1.29 -2.47 -18.00
C GLY A 255 0.06 -3.24 -17.50
N ALA A 256 -0.80 -3.71 -18.39
CA ALA A 256 -1.91 -4.60 -18.03
C ALA A 256 -1.41 -5.76 -17.16
N GLY A 257 -2.15 -6.07 -16.09
CA GLY A 257 -1.72 -6.96 -15.03
C GLY A 257 -0.95 -6.30 -13.88
N SER A 258 -0.37 -5.11 -14.05
CA SER A 258 0.22 -4.36 -12.94
C SER A 258 -0.80 -4.06 -11.86
N ILE A 259 -0.34 -4.04 -10.60
CA ILE A 259 -1.21 -3.86 -9.45
C ILE A 259 -0.58 -2.85 -8.47
N VAL A 260 -1.42 -2.05 -7.87
CA VAL A 260 -1.08 -1.20 -6.72
C VAL A 260 -1.97 -1.61 -5.56
N GLU A 261 -1.34 -2.06 -4.48
CA GLU A 261 -2.00 -2.45 -3.24
C GLU A 261 -1.80 -1.34 -2.22
N THR A 262 -2.88 -0.81 -1.68
CA THR A 262 -2.85 0.17 -0.59
C THR A 262 -3.40 -0.48 0.67
N HIS A 263 -2.55 -0.61 1.68
CA HIS A 263 -2.91 -1.17 2.98
C HIS A 263 -2.93 -0.07 4.05
N ALA A 264 -4.03 0.05 4.78
CA ALA A 264 -4.22 1.01 5.86
C ALA A 264 -4.05 0.29 7.21
N THR A 265 -2.84 0.33 7.77
CA THR A 265 -2.51 -0.36 9.01
C THR A 265 -2.57 0.59 10.20
N PRO A 266 -3.51 0.43 11.15
CA PRO A 266 -3.53 1.24 12.36
C PRO A 266 -2.28 0.95 13.20
N ILE A 267 -1.68 2.00 13.80
CA ILE A 267 -0.52 1.84 14.69
C ILE A 267 -0.78 2.24 16.14
N GLY A 268 -2.00 2.71 16.43
CA GLY A 268 -2.40 3.16 17.76
C GLY A 268 -2.59 4.68 17.82
N LEU A 269 -2.59 5.23 19.03
CA LEU A 269 -2.73 6.67 19.24
C LEU A 269 -1.36 7.36 19.17
N GLY A 270 -1.35 8.56 18.61
CA GLY A 270 -0.22 9.47 18.67
C GLY A 270 -0.11 10.18 20.03
N PRO A 271 0.97 10.96 20.25
CA PRO A 271 1.16 11.73 21.49
C PRO A 271 0.05 12.76 21.74
N ASP A 272 -0.64 13.17 20.70
CA ASP A 272 -1.77 14.10 20.70
C ASP A 272 -3.13 13.43 20.94
N GLY A 273 -3.15 12.11 21.20
CA GLY A 273 -4.36 11.31 21.41
C GLY A 273 -5.14 10.95 20.14
N HIS A 274 -4.70 11.40 18.97
CA HIS A 274 -5.34 11.06 17.71
C HIS A 274 -4.84 9.74 17.14
N PRO A 275 -5.70 8.97 16.44
CA PRO A 275 -5.30 7.73 15.80
C PRO A 275 -4.22 7.99 14.74
N ARG A 276 -3.34 7.01 14.60
CA ARG A 276 -2.31 6.99 13.57
C ARG A 276 -2.49 5.76 12.71
N THR A 277 -2.46 5.97 11.41
CA THR A 277 -2.51 4.89 10.42
C THR A 277 -1.27 4.96 9.53
N THR A 278 -0.60 3.84 9.36
CA THR A 278 0.44 3.69 8.34
C THR A 278 -0.24 3.30 7.03
N VAL A 279 -0.03 4.08 6.01
CA VAL A 279 -0.27 3.67 4.63
C VAL A 279 0.94 2.87 4.16
N ILE A 280 0.71 1.67 3.69
CA ILE A 280 1.71 0.84 3.02
C ILE A 280 1.23 0.63 1.61
N GLU A 281 1.91 1.24 0.64
CA GLU A 281 1.58 1.07 -0.76
C GLU A 281 2.64 0.22 -1.46
N ALA A 282 2.19 -0.88 -2.05
CA ALA A 282 3.00 -1.76 -2.87
C ALA A 282 2.61 -1.60 -4.34
N VAL A 283 3.50 -1.03 -5.13
CA VAL A 283 3.37 -0.95 -6.59
C VAL A 283 4.11 -2.14 -7.18
N ILE A 284 3.40 -3.02 -7.88
CA ILE A 284 3.94 -4.21 -8.53
C ILE A 284 3.70 -4.04 -10.03
N ALA A 285 4.71 -3.52 -10.71
CA ALA A 285 4.68 -3.25 -12.14
C ALA A 285 5.03 -4.51 -12.94
N HIS A 286 4.28 -4.71 -14.02
CA HIS A 286 4.44 -5.80 -14.99
C HIS A 286 4.33 -5.24 -16.41
N SER A 287 5.01 -5.86 -17.36
CA SER A 287 4.80 -5.61 -18.77
C SER A 287 5.24 -6.83 -19.59
N GLU A 288 4.45 -7.20 -20.59
CA GLU A 288 4.77 -8.27 -21.53
C GLU A 288 5.83 -7.87 -22.56
N ARG A 289 6.22 -6.61 -22.60
CA ARG A 289 7.20 -6.12 -23.56
C ARG A 289 8.58 -6.74 -23.31
N THR A 290 9.23 -7.16 -24.37
CA THR A 290 10.59 -7.75 -24.33
C THR A 290 11.63 -6.81 -23.70
N GLY A 291 11.42 -5.49 -23.81
CA GLY A 291 12.25 -4.48 -23.15
C GLY A 291 12.16 -4.47 -21.62
N PHE A 292 11.06 -4.96 -21.04
CA PHE A 292 10.84 -4.95 -19.58
C PHE A 292 11.88 -5.77 -18.82
N ARG A 293 12.30 -6.91 -19.38
CA ARG A 293 13.40 -7.72 -18.80
C ARG A 293 14.71 -6.94 -18.67
N ARG A 294 15.03 -6.05 -19.63
CA ARG A 294 16.24 -5.21 -19.58
C ARG A 294 16.09 -4.14 -18.50
N VAL A 295 14.89 -3.60 -18.33
CA VAL A 295 14.57 -2.61 -17.31
C VAL A 295 14.82 -3.16 -15.90
N ARG A 296 14.65 -4.47 -15.68
CA ARG A 296 14.96 -5.13 -14.41
C ARG A 296 16.41 -5.02 -13.96
N HIS A 297 17.37 -4.90 -14.86
CA HIS A 297 18.76 -4.66 -14.48
C HIS A 297 18.95 -3.31 -13.77
N ALA A 298 18.04 -2.35 -14.01
CA ALA A 298 17.98 -1.08 -13.32
C ALA A 298 16.94 -1.05 -12.17
N ALA A 299 16.45 -2.22 -11.73
CA ALA A 299 15.40 -2.34 -10.72
C ALA A 299 15.61 -1.49 -9.46
N PRO A 300 16.81 -1.43 -8.83
CA PRO A 300 16.99 -0.62 -7.63
C PRO A 300 16.74 0.87 -7.86
N LEU A 301 17.16 1.40 -9.02
CA LEU A 301 16.95 2.79 -9.40
C LEU A 301 15.45 3.04 -9.68
N ILE A 302 14.84 2.19 -10.49
CA ILE A 302 13.44 2.35 -10.91
C ILE A 302 12.51 2.21 -9.71
N SER A 303 12.68 1.18 -8.86
CA SER A 303 11.93 1.04 -7.61
C SER A 303 12.15 2.24 -6.68
N GLY A 304 13.33 2.85 -6.70
CA GLY A 304 13.62 4.10 -5.99
C GLY A 304 12.76 5.26 -6.49
N LEU A 305 12.68 5.45 -7.81
CA LEU A 305 11.86 6.49 -8.44
C LEU A 305 10.36 6.24 -8.21
N MET A 306 9.92 4.99 -8.32
CA MET A 306 8.52 4.60 -8.02
C MET A 306 8.14 4.94 -6.57
N ARG A 307 9.04 4.67 -5.60
CA ARG A 307 8.81 5.05 -4.19
C ARG A 307 8.72 6.55 -4.00
N VAL A 308 9.56 7.34 -4.67
CA VAL A 308 9.49 8.81 -4.60
C VAL A 308 8.16 9.31 -5.17
N ALA A 309 7.72 8.78 -6.30
CA ALA A 309 6.46 9.15 -6.93
C ALA A 309 5.26 8.79 -6.03
N ALA A 310 5.21 7.55 -5.52
CA ALA A 310 4.16 7.09 -4.60
C ALA A 310 4.17 7.91 -3.29
N SER A 311 5.34 8.20 -2.73
CA SER A 311 5.45 9.03 -1.51
C SER A 311 4.96 10.46 -1.73
N ARG A 312 5.13 11.02 -2.93
CA ARG A 312 4.60 12.34 -3.27
C ARG A 312 3.07 12.34 -3.30
N LEU A 313 2.48 11.36 -3.99
CA LEU A 313 1.03 11.16 -4.03
C LEU A 313 0.47 11.04 -2.61
N TRP A 314 1.03 10.16 -1.81
CA TRP A 314 0.54 9.91 -0.46
C TRP A 314 0.70 11.08 0.51
N ARG A 315 1.64 12.00 0.31
CA ARG A 315 1.66 13.23 1.13
C ARG A 315 0.43 14.10 0.88
N ASP A 316 -0.01 14.18 -0.36
CA ASP A 316 -1.21 14.93 -0.73
C ASP A 316 -2.47 14.19 -0.27
N ASP A 317 -2.53 12.86 -0.48
CA ASP A 317 -3.66 12.00 -0.10
C ASP A 317 -3.85 11.90 1.41
N LEU A 318 -2.77 11.94 2.18
CA LEU A 318 -2.85 12.00 3.64
C LEU A 318 -3.53 13.29 4.12
N ALA A 319 -3.28 14.42 3.47
CA ALA A 319 -3.99 15.67 3.81
C ALA A 319 -5.52 15.53 3.61
N TYR A 320 -5.94 14.83 2.56
CA TYR A 320 -7.35 14.48 2.35
C TYR A 320 -7.88 13.57 3.47
N ALA A 321 -7.20 12.47 3.77
CA ALA A 321 -7.61 11.49 4.77
C ALA A 321 -7.66 12.09 6.19
N GLU A 322 -6.65 12.85 6.58
CA GLU A 322 -6.58 13.56 7.86
C GLU A 322 -7.69 14.60 8.00
N ARG A 323 -7.99 15.36 6.92
CA ARG A 323 -9.09 16.31 6.92
C ARG A 323 -10.43 15.62 7.09
N ARG A 324 -10.64 14.50 6.38
CA ARG A 324 -11.85 13.68 6.52
C ARG A 324 -12.03 13.18 7.95
N TYR A 325 -10.98 12.64 8.55
CA TYR A 325 -10.97 12.21 9.95
C TYR A 325 -11.34 13.37 10.88
N HIS A 326 -10.68 14.50 10.76
CA HIS A 326 -10.91 15.67 11.62
C HIS A 326 -12.36 16.16 11.58
N LEU A 327 -12.95 16.29 10.40
CA LEU A 327 -14.35 16.72 10.23
C LEU A 327 -15.31 15.72 10.89
N ARG A 328 -15.09 14.43 10.70
CA ARG A 328 -15.93 13.37 11.24
C ARG A 328 -15.80 13.25 12.76
N ALA A 329 -14.61 13.44 13.31
CA ALA A 329 -14.35 13.39 14.74
C ALA A 329 -14.88 14.63 15.49
N SER A 330 -14.92 15.79 14.83
CA SER A 330 -15.44 17.04 15.40
C SER A 330 -16.98 17.10 15.44
N THR A 331 -17.66 16.17 14.77
CA THR A 331 -19.15 16.13 14.71
C THR A 331 -19.75 15.15 15.73
N LYS A 332 -18.92 14.38 16.43
CA LYS A 332 -19.26 13.49 17.54
C LYS A 332 -19.05 14.20 18.87
#